data_64aa754249618f721c6f1b1a1ffb3a1c
#
_entry.id   64aa754249618f721c6f1b1a1ffb3a1c
#
_cell.length_a   1.000
_cell.length_b   1.000
_cell.length_c   1.000
_cell.angle_alpha   90.00
_cell.angle_beta   90.00
_cell.angle_gamma   90.00
#
_symmetry.space_group_name_H-M   'P 1'
#
loop_
_entity.id
_entity.type
_entity.pdbx_description
1 polymer ?
#
loop_
_entity_poly.entity_id
_entity_poly.type
_entity_poly.pdbx_seq_one_letter_code
_entity_poly.pdbx_strand_id
1 'polypeptide(L)'
;MPKKVLTRFCKNGSPNGLVVKLLNLLTAKMTYSDNFLAEIFESVKTIAMVGASPNWVRPSHFAMKYLQRKRFRVIPVNPNVEEKSILGEKTYPNLTSIPENFEMVDIFRNSDAASSITDDAIELAKLKGIKVVWMQLDVQNDEAASRAEKAGLKVVMNRCPKIEFARLYGELNWSGVNTNIISAKRPRLKSWA
;
A
#
# COMPACT_ATOMS: atom_id res chain seq x y z
N MET A 1 -40.04 -3.58 -40.58
CA MET A 1 -40.97 -4.36 -39.71
C MET A 1 -40.28 -5.67 -39.34
N PRO A 2 -40.43 -6.21 -38.13
CA PRO A 2 -40.81 -5.61 -36.88
C PRO A 2 -39.73 -5.76 -35.79
N LYS A 3 -39.67 -4.75 -34.95
CA LYS A 3 -39.15 -4.82 -33.57
C LYS A 3 -40.13 -5.62 -32.71
N LYS A 4 -39.71 -6.71 -32.09
CA LYS A 4 -40.36 -7.34 -30.93
C LYS A 4 -39.66 -8.66 -30.64
N VAL A 5 -38.71 -8.69 -29.70
CA VAL A 5 -38.50 -9.75 -28.70
C VAL A 5 -37.38 -9.28 -27.79
N LEU A 6 -37.73 -8.55 -26.75
CA LEU A 6 -36.86 -8.40 -25.55
C LEU A 6 -37.67 -7.69 -24.44
N THR A 7 -38.85 -8.25 -24.13
CA THR A 7 -39.58 -7.87 -22.93
C THR A 7 -40.34 -9.08 -22.40
N ARG A 8 -39.62 -10.02 -21.80
CA ARG A 8 -40.23 -11.03 -20.92
C ARG A 8 -39.16 -11.79 -20.12
N PHE A 9 -38.48 -11.11 -19.21
CA PHE A 9 -37.83 -11.77 -18.07
C PHE A 9 -37.61 -10.77 -16.94
N CYS A 10 -38.71 -10.23 -16.44
CA CYS A 10 -38.73 -9.55 -15.13
C CYS A 10 -40.09 -9.77 -14.50
N LYS A 11 -40.36 -10.97 -14.03
CA LYS A 11 -41.36 -11.21 -12.99
C LYS A 11 -40.90 -12.36 -12.12
N ASN A 12 -40.76 -12.04 -10.81
CA ASN A 12 -40.61 -12.94 -9.68
C ASN A 12 -39.22 -13.53 -9.43
N GLY A 13 -38.50 -12.87 -8.56
CA GLY A 13 -37.33 -13.39 -7.86
C GLY A 13 -36.52 -12.22 -7.33
N SER A 14 -36.80 -11.78 -6.11
CA SER A 14 -35.85 -10.97 -5.35
C SER A 14 -34.48 -11.65 -5.44
N PRO A 15 -33.41 -11.02 -5.92
CA PRO A 15 -32.10 -11.66 -5.93
C PRO A 15 -31.78 -12.02 -4.49
N ASN A 16 -31.65 -13.33 -4.24
CA ASN A 16 -31.33 -13.87 -2.92
C ASN A 16 -30.23 -13.02 -2.28
N GLY A 17 -30.45 -12.54 -1.07
CA GLY A 17 -29.52 -11.68 -0.33
C GLY A 17 -28.08 -12.25 -0.26
N LEU A 18 -27.95 -13.56 -0.53
CA LEU A 18 -26.68 -14.26 -0.69
C LEU A 18 -25.93 -13.83 -1.96
N VAL A 19 -26.64 -13.68 -3.10
CA VAL A 19 -26.03 -13.28 -4.40
C VAL A 19 -25.59 -11.81 -4.34
N VAL A 20 -26.43 -10.95 -3.74
CA VAL A 20 -26.06 -9.54 -3.53
C VAL A 20 -24.91 -9.41 -2.52
N LYS A 21 -24.90 -10.25 -1.49
CA LYS A 21 -23.78 -10.31 -0.53
C LYS A 21 -22.50 -10.84 -1.18
N LEU A 22 -22.58 -11.85 -2.05
CA LEU A 22 -21.43 -12.34 -2.83
C LEU A 22 -20.95 -11.30 -3.85
N LEU A 23 -21.87 -10.62 -4.56
CA LEU A 23 -21.51 -9.56 -5.49
C LEU A 23 -20.86 -8.38 -4.75
N ASN A 24 -21.38 -8.00 -3.58
CA ASN A 24 -20.79 -6.96 -2.74
C ASN A 24 -19.44 -7.39 -2.14
N LEU A 25 -19.22 -8.68 -1.88
CA LEU A 25 -17.90 -9.20 -1.48
C LEU A 25 -16.90 -9.22 -2.65
N LEU A 26 -17.38 -9.50 -3.88
CA LEU A 26 -16.54 -9.50 -5.08
C LEU A 26 -16.24 -8.08 -5.63
N THR A 27 -17.07 -7.09 -5.27
CA THR A 27 -16.90 -5.69 -5.67
C THR A 27 -16.50 -4.79 -4.49
N ALA A 28 -16.25 -5.32 -3.32
CA ALA A 28 -15.71 -4.57 -2.20
C ALA A 28 -14.29 -4.11 -2.57
N LYS A 29 -14.25 -2.98 -3.31
CA LYS A 29 -13.04 -2.18 -3.46
C LYS A 29 -12.49 -2.00 -2.05
N MET A 30 -11.34 -2.59 -1.74
CA MET A 30 -10.74 -2.54 -0.41
C MET A 30 -10.61 -1.07 -0.01
N THR A 31 -11.55 -0.60 0.80
CA THR A 31 -11.55 0.77 1.32
C THR A 31 -10.94 0.73 2.71
N TYR A 32 -9.73 1.24 2.82
CA TYR A 32 -9.08 1.43 4.12
C TYR A 32 -9.62 2.71 4.75
N SER A 33 -9.98 2.67 6.03
CA SER A 33 -10.40 3.87 6.76
C SER A 33 -9.21 4.83 6.96
N ASP A 34 -9.50 6.12 7.00
CA ASP A 34 -8.46 7.14 7.22
C ASP A 34 -7.76 6.93 8.56
N ASN A 35 -8.48 6.49 9.59
CA ASN A 35 -7.90 6.19 10.90
C ASN A 35 -6.91 5.02 10.82
N PHE A 36 -7.24 3.95 10.09
CA PHE A 36 -6.36 2.80 9.91
C PHE A 36 -5.05 3.19 9.21
N LEU A 37 -5.14 3.98 8.15
CA LEU A 37 -3.95 4.46 7.43
C LEU A 37 -3.12 5.46 8.27
N ALA A 38 -3.79 6.33 9.02
CA ALA A 38 -3.12 7.27 9.91
C ALA A 38 -2.34 6.55 11.02
N GLU A 39 -2.94 5.52 11.65
CA GLU A 39 -2.25 4.68 12.65
C GLU A 39 -1.00 4.01 12.07
N ILE A 40 -1.05 3.55 10.80
CA ILE A 40 0.13 3.00 10.13
C ILE A 40 1.23 4.05 10.06
N PHE A 41 0.93 5.23 9.50
CA PHE A 41 1.95 6.29 9.36
C PHE A 41 2.46 6.83 10.70
N GLU A 42 1.67 6.79 11.76
CA GLU A 42 2.11 7.17 13.10
C GLU A 42 3.03 6.11 13.75
N SER A 43 2.83 4.84 13.42
CA SER A 43 3.57 3.72 14.02
C SER A 43 4.85 3.34 13.26
N VAL A 44 5.03 3.85 12.03
CA VAL A 44 6.16 3.55 11.14
C VAL A 44 7.14 4.70 11.14
N LYS A 45 8.43 4.39 11.25
CA LYS A 45 9.53 5.35 11.09
C LYS A 45 10.48 4.95 9.98
N THR A 46 10.72 3.65 9.85
CA THR A 46 11.64 3.07 8.87
C THR A 46 10.88 2.14 7.93
N ILE A 47 11.11 2.31 6.64
CA ILE A 47 10.44 1.58 5.56
C ILE A 47 11.50 0.86 4.73
N ALA A 48 11.38 -0.45 4.56
CA ALA A 48 12.14 -1.21 3.57
C ALA A 48 11.37 -1.20 2.24
N MET A 49 11.92 -0.54 1.23
CA MET A 49 11.29 -0.39 -0.09
C MET A 49 11.85 -1.42 -1.06
N VAL A 50 11.09 -2.48 -1.34
CA VAL A 50 11.48 -3.57 -2.24
C VAL A 50 11.13 -3.21 -3.68
N GLY A 51 12.14 -3.26 -4.57
CA GLY A 51 12.02 -2.80 -5.95
C GLY A 51 12.36 -1.32 -6.12
N ALA A 52 13.09 -0.75 -5.18
CA ALA A 52 13.62 0.61 -5.29
C ALA A 52 14.53 0.75 -6.52
N SER A 53 14.44 1.89 -7.19
CA SER A 53 15.22 2.17 -8.41
C SER A 53 15.99 3.49 -8.29
N PRO A 54 17.25 3.53 -8.73
CA PRO A 54 18.02 4.77 -8.81
C PRO A 54 17.51 5.69 -9.93
N ASN A 55 16.79 5.14 -10.90
CA ASN A 55 16.27 5.89 -12.03
C ASN A 55 15.17 6.86 -11.58
N TRP A 56 15.42 8.15 -11.73
CA TRP A 56 14.57 9.24 -11.29
C TRP A 56 13.16 9.26 -11.92
N VAL A 57 12.95 8.63 -13.10
CA VAL A 57 11.62 8.53 -13.75
C VAL A 57 10.77 7.38 -13.19
N ARG A 58 11.33 6.52 -12.36
CA ARG A 58 10.58 5.39 -11.79
C ARG A 58 9.72 5.81 -10.60
N PRO A 59 8.50 5.26 -10.48
CA PRO A 59 7.60 5.57 -9.36
C PRO A 59 8.21 5.35 -7.97
N SER A 60 9.02 4.28 -7.80
CA SER A 60 9.70 3.99 -6.54
C SER A 60 10.67 5.10 -6.12
N HIS A 61 11.37 5.72 -7.08
CA HIS A 61 12.27 6.84 -6.78
C HIS A 61 11.51 8.06 -6.27
N PHE A 62 10.38 8.41 -6.91
CA PHE A 62 9.55 9.53 -6.45
C PHE A 62 8.93 9.28 -5.09
N ALA A 63 8.43 8.06 -4.86
CA ALA A 63 7.85 7.69 -3.57
C ALA A 63 8.89 7.75 -2.47
N MET A 64 10.07 7.17 -2.69
CA MET A 64 11.19 7.20 -1.75
C MET A 64 11.58 8.63 -1.39
N LYS A 65 11.83 9.48 -2.41
CA LYS A 65 12.22 10.90 -2.20
C LYS A 65 11.18 11.67 -1.41
N TYR A 66 9.88 11.43 -1.70
CA TYR A 66 8.79 12.07 -0.98
C TYR A 66 8.74 11.63 0.49
N LEU A 67 8.76 10.32 0.74
CA LEU A 67 8.70 9.77 2.11
C LEU A 67 9.89 10.23 2.96
N GLN A 68 11.10 10.27 2.39
CA GLN A 68 12.26 10.84 3.08
C GLN A 68 12.06 12.31 3.47
N ARG A 69 11.47 13.13 2.58
CA ARG A 69 11.12 14.53 2.91
C ARG A 69 10.09 14.63 4.03
N LYS A 70 9.28 13.58 4.22
CA LYS A 70 8.32 13.45 5.32
C LYS A 70 8.92 12.82 6.57
N ARG A 71 10.25 12.71 6.63
CA ARG A 71 11.05 12.20 7.75
C ARG A 71 10.90 10.70 8.00
N PHE A 72 10.42 9.92 7.03
CA PHE A 72 10.59 8.49 7.06
C PHE A 72 12.01 8.14 6.62
N ARG A 73 12.65 7.22 7.30
CA ARG A 73 13.84 6.57 6.77
C ARG A 73 13.39 5.50 5.77
N VAL A 74 13.89 5.54 4.54
CA VAL A 74 13.49 4.59 3.51
C VAL A 74 14.71 3.85 3.01
N ILE A 75 14.82 2.58 3.36
CA ILE A 75 15.93 1.69 3.02
C ILE A 75 15.62 1.02 1.68
N PRO A 76 16.39 1.26 0.61
CA PRO A 76 16.16 0.65 -0.69
C PRO A 76 16.61 -0.80 -0.72
N VAL A 77 15.75 -1.67 -1.26
CA VAL A 77 16.02 -3.10 -1.45
C VAL A 77 15.81 -3.46 -2.91
N ASN A 78 16.88 -3.89 -3.58
CA ASN A 78 16.81 -4.37 -4.96
C ASN A 78 18.06 -5.20 -5.31
N PRO A 79 17.92 -6.50 -5.62
CA PRO A 79 19.07 -7.34 -5.98
C PRO A 79 19.70 -6.98 -7.34
N ASN A 80 18.97 -6.29 -8.21
CA ASN A 80 19.38 -5.98 -9.59
C ASN A 80 19.91 -4.55 -9.74
N VAL A 81 20.23 -3.88 -8.66
CA VAL A 81 20.77 -2.51 -8.69
C VAL A 81 22.25 -2.55 -8.36
N GLU A 82 23.08 -2.07 -9.30
CA GLU A 82 24.54 -1.98 -9.13
C GLU A 82 24.96 -0.84 -8.19
N GLU A 83 24.09 0.18 -8.07
CA GLU A 83 24.35 1.33 -7.22
C GLU A 83 24.31 0.94 -5.74
N LYS A 84 25.39 1.23 -5.06
CA LYS A 84 25.53 0.96 -3.61
C LYS A 84 24.60 1.81 -2.76
N SER A 85 24.06 2.90 -3.31
CA SER A 85 23.13 3.79 -2.60
C SER A 85 22.11 4.43 -3.53
N ILE A 86 20.88 4.65 -3.03
CA ILE A 86 19.81 5.40 -3.70
C ILE A 86 19.37 6.51 -2.75
N LEU A 87 19.36 7.76 -3.24
CA LEU A 87 18.95 8.95 -2.46
C LEU A 87 19.62 9.03 -1.08
N GLY A 88 20.91 8.66 -1.01
CA GLY A 88 21.71 8.73 0.22
C GLY A 88 21.59 7.52 1.15
N GLU A 89 20.68 6.58 0.89
CA GLU A 89 20.54 5.36 1.68
C GLU A 89 21.22 4.17 0.97
N LYS A 90 21.91 3.35 1.75
CA LYS A 90 22.56 2.13 1.23
C LYS A 90 21.53 1.16 0.66
N THR A 91 21.81 0.60 -0.51
CA THR A 91 20.97 -0.42 -1.16
C THR A 91 21.33 -1.82 -0.65
N TYR A 92 20.30 -2.61 -0.37
CA TYR A 92 20.44 -4.01 0.05
C TYR A 92 19.83 -4.97 -0.97
N PRO A 93 20.38 -6.19 -1.16
CA PRO A 93 19.85 -7.14 -2.11
C PRO A 93 18.50 -7.76 -1.70
N ASN A 94 18.25 -7.92 -0.40
CA ASN A 94 17.04 -8.51 0.16
C ASN A 94 16.75 -7.97 1.57
N LEU A 95 15.59 -8.32 2.13
CA LEU A 95 15.17 -7.85 3.46
C LEU A 95 16.06 -8.39 4.59
N THR A 96 16.54 -9.62 4.46
CA THR A 96 17.37 -10.28 5.48
C THR A 96 18.72 -9.58 5.67
N SER A 97 19.28 -9.01 4.60
CA SER A 97 20.60 -8.35 4.63
C SER A 97 20.58 -6.96 5.26
N ILE A 98 19.41 -6.40 5.56
CA ILE A 98 19.29 -5.12 6.28
C ILE A 98 19.67 -5.36 7.75
N PRO A 99 20.70 -4.69 8.29
CA PRO A 99 21.10 -4.91 9.68
C PRO A 99 20.16 -4.26 10.69
N GLU A 100 19.51 -3.16 10.32
CA GLU A 100 18.64 -2.37 11.19
C GLU A 100 17.20 -2.91 11.24
N ASN A 101 16.45 -2.44 12.23
CA ASN A 101 15.01 -2.68 12.33
C ASN A 101 14.24 -1.75 11.38
N PHE A 102 13.11 -2.23 10.88
CA PHE A 102 12.17 -1.47 10.05
C PHE A 102 10.74 -1.96 10.30
N GLU A 103 9.79 -1.05 10.28
CA GLU A 103 8.41 -1.36 10.66
C GLU A 103 7.50 -1.66 9.47
N MET A 104 7.89 -1.24 8.25
CA MET A 104 7.05 -1.41 7.05
C MET A 104 7.88 -1.95 5.89
N VAL A 105 7.29 -2.89 5.15
CA VAL A 105 7.78 -3.35 3.85
C VAL A 105 6.89 -2.76 2.76
N ASP A 106 7.44 -1.90 1.90
CA ASP A 106 6.74 -1.26 0.76
C ASP A 106 7.15 -1.93 -0.55
N ILE A 107 6.21 -2.60 -1.23
CA ILE A 107 6.46 -3.53 -2.33
C ILE A 107 6.19 -2.86 -3.69
N PHE A 108 7.27 -2.50 -4.40
CA PHE A 108 7.28 -2.00 -5.78
C PHE A 108 7.60 -3.12 -6.79
N ARG A 109 6.99 -4.28 -6.61
CA ARG A 109 7.11 -5.43 -7.53
C ARG A 109 5.72 -5.82 -8.01
N ASN A 110 5.65 -6.74 -9.00
CA ASN A 110 4.37 -7.29 -9.46
C ASN A 110 3.70 -8.16 -8.39
N SER A 111 2.43 -8.47 -8.59
CA SER A 111 1.60 -9.23 -7.64
C SER A 111 2.15 -10.64 -7.37
N ASP A 112 2.76 -11.29 -8.37
CA ASP A 112 3.36 -12.62 -8.19
C ASP A 112 4.55 -12.57 -7.21
N ALA A 113 5.46 -11.61 -7.42
CA ALA A 113 6.60 -11.41 -6.55
C ALA A 113 6.21 -10.93 -5.14
N ALA A 114 5.05 -10.27 -5.01
CA ALA A 114 4.56 -9.82 -3.70
C ALA A 114 4.32 -10.97 -2.73
N SER A 115 3.99 -12.17 -3.22
CA SER A 115 3.79 -13.35 -2.39
C SER A 115 5.04 -13.72 -1.59
N SER A 116 6.15 -13.97 -2.27
CA SER A 116 7.41 -14.35 -1.63
C SER A 116 7.97 -13.24 -0.73
N ILE A 117 7.88 -11.98 -1.17
CA ILE A 117 8.32 -10.83 -0.37
C ILE A 117 7.51 -10.71 0.93
N THR A 118 6.22 -11.03 0.86
CA THR A 118 5.35 -11.02 2.04
C THR A 118 5.72 -12.15 2.99
N ASP A 119 6.05 -13.33 2.46
CA ASP A 119 6.49 -14.46 3.28
C ASP A 119 7.82 -14.15 3.99
N ASP A 120 8.79 -13.54 3.30
CA ASP A 120 10.02 -13.03 3.90
C ASP A 120 9.73 -12.01 5.02
N ALA A 121 8.77 -11.11 4.80
CA ALA A 121 8.37 -10.14 5.80
C ALA A 121 7.73 -10.78 7.04
N ILE A 122 6.93 -11.83 6.87
CA ILE A 122 6.33 -12.59 7.96
C ILE A 122 7.42 -13.28 8.80
N GLU A 123 8.37 -13.95 8.15
CA GLU A 123 9.48 -14.63 8.83
C GLU A 123 10.34 -13.67 9.65
N LEU A 124 10.60 -12.49 9.09
CA LEU A 124 11.42 -11.47 9.72
C LEU A 124 10.66 -10.57 10.71
N ALA A 125 9.32 -10.69 10.80
CA ALA A 125 8.48 -9.74 11.52
C ALA A 125 8.93 -9.50 12.96
N LYS A 126 9.15 -10.58 13.73
CA LYS A 126 9.58 -10.47 15.13
C LYS A 126 11.01 -9.97 15.28
N LEU A 127 11.91 -10.41 14.38
CA LEU A 127 13.34 -10.08 14.44
C LEU A 127 13.59 -8.62 14.08
N LYS A 128 12.88 -8.10 13.07
CA LYS A 128 13.08 -6.75 12.52
C LYS A 128 12.06 -5.74 13.01
N GLY A 129 11.01 -6.16 13.72
CA GLY A 129 9.96 -5.28 14.21
C GLY A 129 8.97 -4.85 13.13
N ILE A 130 8.78 -5.69 12.08
CA ILE A 130 7.85 -5.38 10.98
C ILE A 130 6.41 -5.43 11.50
N LYS A 131 5.64 -4.42 11.16
CA LYS A 131 4.22 -4.26 11.55
C LYS A 131 3.31 -4.21 10.34
N VAL A 132 3.85 -3.80 9.19
CA VAL A 132 3.06 -3.45 8.01
C VAL A 132 3.68 -4.03 6.74
N VAL A 133 2.84 -4.66 5.91
CA VAL A 133 3.13 -4.97 4.50
C VAL A 133 2.28 -4.06 3.64
N TRP A 134 2.92 -3.31 2.75
CA TRP A 134 2.27 -2.36 1.87
C TRP A 134 2.55 -2.72 0.41
N MET A 135 1.51 -3.07 -0.33
CA MET A 135 1.57 -3.38 -1.76
C MET A 135 1.12 -2.15 -2.56
N GLN A 136 1.95 -1.72 -3.47
CA GLN A 136 1.76 -0.51 -4.27
C GLN A 136 0.54 -0.59 -5.21
N LEU A 137 0.26 0.52 -5.92
CA LEU A 137 -0.77 0.57 -6.96
C LEU A 137 -0.60 -0.60 -7.94
N ASP A 138 -1.70 -1.25 -8.28
CA ASP A 138 -1.80 -2.42 -9.15
C ASP A 138 -1.10 -3.69 -8.62
N VAL A 139 -0.65 -3.67 -7.35
CA VAL A 139 -0.10 -4.84 -6.67
C VAL A 139 -1.14 -5.36 -5.68
N GLN A 140 -1.62 -6.58 -5.92
CA GLN A 140 -2.61 -7.26 -5.08
C GLN A 140 -2.29 -8.75 -5.02
N ASN A 141 -2.33 -9.31 -3.81
CA ASN A 141 -2.22 -10.75 -3.58
C ASN A 141 -2.98 -11.10 -2.30
N ASP A 142 -4.23 -11.53 -2.47
CA ASP A 142 -5.15 -11.79 -1.36
C ASP A 142 -4.66 -12.94 -0.46
N GLU A 143 -4.02 -13.96 -1.05
CA GLU A 143 -3.47 -15.08 -0.30
C GLU A 143 -2.30 -14.65 0.58
N ALA A 144 -1.37 -13.87 0.03
CA ALA A 144 -0.26 -13.31 0.78
C ALA A 144 -0.76 -12.36 1.88
N ALA A 145 -1.74 -11.51 1.57
CA ALA A 145 -2.36 -10.61 2.54
C ALA A 145 -2.98 -11.39 3.71
N SER A 146 -3.74 -12.45 3.42
CA SER A 146 -4.35 -13.30 4.45
C SER A 146 -3.31 -13.98 5.35
N ARG A 147 -2.16 -14.41 4.79
CA ARG A 147 -1.06 -14.98 5.59
C ARG A 147 -0.43 -13.93 6.51
N ALA A 148 -0.17 -12.74 5.98
CA ALA A 148 0.40 -11.64 6.75
C ALA A 148 -0.52 -11.17 7.88
N GLU A 149 -1.82 -11.05 7.63
CA GLU A 149 -2.81 -10.69 8.64
C GLU A 149 -2.92 -11.75 9.74
N LYS A 150 -2.91 -13.05 9.39
CA LYS A 150 -2.86 -14.16 10.35
C LYS A 150 -1.60 -14.15 11.21
N ALA A 151 -0.49 -13.64 10.66
CA ALA A 151 0.76 -13.44 11.41
C ALA A 151 0.75 -12.15 12.26
N GLY A 152 -0.35 -11.39 12.26
CA GLY A 152 -0.52 -10.16 13.06
C GLY A 152 -0.01 -8.89 12.40
N LEU A 153 0.31 -8.91 11.10
CA LEU A 153 0.73 -7.74 10.36
C LEU A 153 -0.47 -6.98 9.80
N LYS A 154 -0.39 -5.66 9.75
CA LYS A 154 -1.33 -4.84 8.98
C LYS A 154 -0.99 -4.92 7.49
N VAL A 155 -1.99 -5.08 6.63
CA VAL A 155 -1.79 -5.17 5.18
C VAL A 155 -2.54 -4.06 4.46
N VAL A 156 -1.87 -3.41 3.52
CA VAL A 156 -2.47 -2.45 2.60
C VAL A 156 -2.11 -2.86 1.18
N MET A 157 -3.11 -3.00 0.31
CA MET A 157 -2.92 -3.37 -1.10
C MET A 157 -3.47 -2.31 -2.03
N ASN A 158 -2.88 -2.23 -3.24
CA ASN A 158 -3.32 -1.33 -4.30
C ASN A 158 -3.42 0.14 -3.84
N ARG A 159 -2.44 0.59 -3.06
CA ARG A 159 -2.32 1.98 -2.59
C ARG A 159 -0.87 2.45 -2.66
N CYS A 160 -0.69 3.75 -2.87
CA CYS A 160 0.62 4.37 -2.80
C CYS A 160 0.78 5.11 -1.48
N PRO A 161 1.75 4.79 -0.61
CA PRO A 161 1.92 5.45 0.69
C PRO A 161 2.19 6.95 0.54
N LYS A 162 2.84 7.37 -0.55
CA LYS A 162 3.00 8.79 -0.87
C LYS A 162 1.65 9.48 -1.07
N ILE A 163 0.73 8.87 -1.84
CA ILE A 163 -0.57 9.46 -2.16
C ILE A 163 -1.45 9.47 -0.91
N GLU A 164 -1.49 8.37 -0.17
CA GLU A 164 -2.31 8.28 1.04
C GLU A 164 -1.82 9.24 2.13
N PHE A 165 -0.49 9.36 2.31
CA PHE A 165 0.08 10.33 3.24
C PHE A 165 -0.29 11.77 2.84
N ALA A 166 -0.08 12.14 1.57
CA ALA A 166 -0.40 13.47 1.07
C ALA A 166 -1.92 13.78 1.21
N ARG A 167 -2.78 12.79 0.98
CA ARG A 167 -4.23 12.91 1.14
C ARG A 167 -4.63 13.15 2.60
N LEU A 168 -4.12 12.33 3.51
CA LEU A 168 -4.47 12.38 4.94
C LEU A 168 -4.01 13.67 5.61
N TYR A 169 -2.87 14.19 5.18
CA TYR A 169 -2.28 15.40 5.76
C TYR A 169 -2.56 16.67 4.92
N GLY A 170 -3.52 16.61 4.01
CA GLY A 170 -4.07 17.79 3.31
C GLY A 170 -3.22 18.36 2.17
N GLU A 171 -2.10 17.73 1.81
CA GLU A 171 -1.17 18.25 0.79
C GLU A 171 -1.72 18.15 -0.64
N LEU A 172 -2.59 17.17 -0.93
CA LEU A 172 -3.18 17.04 -2.26
C LEU A 172 -4.12 18.19 -2.60
N ASN A 173 -4.88 18.68 -1.63
CA ASN A 173 -5.77 19.81 -1.84
C ASN A 173 -5.00 21.09 -2.18
N TRP A 174 -3.85 21.29 -1.56
CA TRP A 174 -2.98 22.42 -1.82
C TRP A 174 -2.33 22.34 -3.22
N SER A 175 -2.12 21.15 -3.73
CA SER A 175 -1.61 20.89 -5.09
C SER A 175 -2.72 20.88 -6.17
N GLY A 176 -3.95 21.26 -5.84
CA GLY A 176 -5.08 21.27 -6.77
C GLY A 176 -5.68 19.91 -7.10
N VAL A 177 -5.26 18.85 -6.41
CA VAL A 177 -5.84 17.51 -6.58
C VAL A 177 -7.07 17.35 -5.70
N ASN A 178 -8.25 17.31 -6.33
CA ASN A 178 -9.51 17.04 -5.62
C ASN A 178 -9.68 15.53 -5.42
N THR A 179 -9.63 15.09 -4.19
CA THR A 179 -9.83 13.68 -3.83
C THR A 179 -11.30 13.30 -3.69
N ASN A 180 -12.23 14.27 -3.87
CA ASN A 180 -13.66 14.14 -3.56
C ASN A 180 -13.96 13.73 -2.11
N ILE A 181 -13.00 13.80 -1.22
CA ILE A 181 -13.16 13.56 0.21
C ILE A 181 -13.20 14.92 0.90
N ILE A 182 -14.40 15.33 1.32
CA ILE A 182 -14.57 16.51 2.17
C ILE A 182 -14.32 16.07 3.61
N SER A 183 -13.14 16.41 4.15
CA SER A 183 -12.84 16.22 5.55
C SER A 183 -12.86 17.55 6.29
N ALA A 184 -13.74 17.69 7.26
CA ALA A 184 -13.75 18.84 8.18
C ALA A 184 -12.63 18.74 9.25
N LYS A 185 -11.86 17.66 9.27
CA LYS A 185 -10.77 17.49 10.23
C LYS A 185 -9.58 18.34 9.81
N ARG A 186 -9.25 19.34 10.59
CA ARG A 186 -7.99 20.04 10.51
C ARG A 186 -6.86 19.01 10.68
N PRO A 187 -5.89 18.90 9.74
CA PRO A 187 -4.73 18.05 9.95
C PRO A 187 -4.01 18.54 11.23
N ARG A 188 -3.93 17.68 12.22
CA ARG A 188 -3.06 17.95 13.37
C ARG A 188 -1.63 17.75 12.86
N LEU A 189 -0.99 18.83 12.50
CA LEU A 189 0.46 18.84 12.39
C LEU A 189 0.99 18.58 13.80
N LYS A 190 1.19 17.31 14.15
CA LYS A 190 2.03 17.00 15.31
C LYS A 190 3.40 17.57 14.98
N SER A 191 3.81 18.57 15.75
CA SER A 191 5.18 19.07 15.69
C SER A 191 6.10 17.88 15.90
N TRP A 192 6.80 17.49 14.85
CA TRP A 192 7.87 16.53 14.95
C TRP A 192 9.04 17.26 15.62
N ALA A 193 9.05 17.24 16.96
CA ALA A 193 10.20 17.66 17.74
C ALA A 193 11.23 16.53 17.77
#